data_632835de0e08258efa5e2be0b7186610
#
_entry.id   632835de0e08258efa5e2be0b7186610
#
_cell.length_a   1.000
_cell.length_b   1.000
_cell.length_c   1.000
_cell.angle_alpha   90.00
_cell.angle_beta   90.00
_cell.angle_gamma   90.00
#
_symmetry.space_group_name_H-M   'P 1'
#
loop_
_entity.id
_entity.type
_entity.pdbx_description
1 polymer ?
#
loop_
_entity_poly.entity_id
_entity_poly.type
_entity_poly.pdbx_seq_one_letter_code
_entity_poly.pdbx_strand_id
1 'polypeptide(L)'
;MAVRPLRRRLLGNPVVRTILSVWAWLVFGVLIVVWVPLVAAVRLVTAPFDKGRYAAGYLFRKLTVVHQWLNPLWRFKTSGVKIGDPRRPYIVVANHQSFVDMLLISHLPWEMKWLSKEAFFKYPLAGWLMRMAGDIKLIRGKRDSIVAAMDACKDRLSKHVSVMIFPEGTRSTDGEVHKFKDGAFRLAIETGIPIIPLVLDGTHPALHKGDWRFGVADAEVRVLEPIETAGLTMDDVSSLRDRVRTIIADELASMRAAA
;
A
#
# COMPACT_ATOMS: atom_id res chain seq x y z
N MET A 1 -17.66 -4.98 -3.82
CA MET A 1 -17.93 -5.09 -5.29
C MET A 1 -17.89 -6.56 -5.70
N ALA A 2 -19.05 -7.17 -6.01
CA ALA A 2 -19.11 -8.60 -6.33
C ALA A 2 -18.57 -8.86 -7.75
N VAL A 3 -17.76 -9.90 -7.91
CA VAL A 3 -17.29 -10.36 -9.23
C VAL A 3 -18.49 -10.81 -10.06
N ARG A 4 -18.67 -10.25 -11.27
CA ARG A 4 -19.78 -10.65 -12.16
C ARG A 4 -19.78 -12.17 -12.34
N PRO A 5 -20.94 -12.86 -12.18
CA PRO A 5 -21.02 -14.33 -12.15
C PRO A 5 -20.36 -15.02 -13.34
N LEU A 6 -20.58 -14.49 -14.55
CA LEU A 6 -19.97 -15.03 -15.78
C LEU A 6 -18.43 -14.94 -15.76
N ARG A 7 -17.88 -13.81 -15.33
CA ARG A 7 -16.42 -13.61 -15.21
C ARG A 7 -15.83 -14.58 -14.20
N ARG A 8 -16.48 -14.74 -13.03
CA ARG A 8 -16.04 -15.67 -11.99
C ARG A 8 -16.05 -17.11 -12.49
N ARG A 9 -17.07 -17.50 -13.28
CA ARG A 9 -17.18 -18.83 -13.87
C ARG A 9 -16.08 -19.12 -14.89
N LEU A 10 -15.80 -18.18 -15.81
CA LEU A 10 -14.81 -18.36 -16.87
C LEU A 10 -13.37 -18.31 -16.32
N LEU A 11 -13.03 -17.26 -15.60
CA LEU A 11 -11.66 -17.05 -15.07
C LEU A 11 -11.37 -17.87 -13.80
N GLY A 12 -12.40 -18.36 -13.11
CA GLY A 12 -12.29 -19.22 -11.95
C GLY A 12 -12.01 -20.70 -12.28
N ASN A 13 -12.11 -21.10 -13.56
CA ASN A 13 -11.71 -22.44 -13.98
C ASN A 13 -10.23 -22.71 -13.60
N PRO A 14 -9.92 -23.83 -12.93
CA PRO A 14 -8.57 -24.09 -12.42
C PRO A 14 -7.48 -24.04 -13.49
N VAL A 15 -7.76 -24.55 -14.69
CA VAL A 15 -6.78 -24.54 -15.81
C VAL A 15 -6.55 -23.11 -16.30
N VAL A 16 -7.62 -22.37 -16.57
CA VAL A 16 -7.56 -20.97 -17.02
C VAL A 16 -6.84 -20.12 -15.97
N ARG A 17 -7.21 -20.27 -14.69
CA ARG A 17 -6.57 -19.58 -13.56
C ARG A 17 -5.07 -19.87 -13.50
N THR A 18 -4.66 -21.13 -13.69
CA THR A 18 -3.25 -21.52 -13.68
C THR A 18 -2.48 -20.85 -14.83
N ILE A 19 -3.02 -20.92 -16.05
CA ILE A 19 -2.39 -20.28 -17.23
C ILE A 19 -2.25 -18.76 -17.03
N LEU A 20 -3.32 -18.11 -16.59
CA LEU A 20 -3.30 -16.66 -16.34
C LEU A 20 -2.38 -16.28 -15.16
N SER A 21 -2.20 -17.16 -14.17
CA SER A 21 -1.24 -16.92 -13.09
C SER A 21 0.20 -17.01 -13.58
N VAL A 22 0.53 -18.00 -14.44
CA VAL A 22 1.84 -18.06 -15.09
C VAL A 22 2.10 -16.83 -15.93
N TRP A 23 1.13 -16.42 -16.75
CA TRP A 23 1.20 -15.18 -17.52
C TRP A 23 1.47 -13.96 -16.63
N ALA A 24 0.70 -13.79 -15.57
CA ALA A 24 0.84 -12.65 -14.66
C ALA A 24 2.22 -12.63 -13.97
N TRP A 25 2.77 -13.79 -13.56
CA TRP A 25 4.12 -13.87 -13.01
C TRP A 25 5.21 -13.55 -14.03
N LEU A 26 5.07 -14.02 -15.28
CA LEU A 26 6.00 -13.69 -16.37
C LEU A 26 5.98 -12.19 -16.65
N VAL A 27 4.79 -11.59 -16.80
CA VAL A 27 4.64 -10.14 -16.97
C VAL A 27 5.27 -9.38 -15.81
N PHE A 28 5.03 -9.80 -14.56
CA PHE A 28 5.61 -9.15 -13.39
C PHE A 28 7.14 -9.22 -13.40
N GLY A 29 7.71 -10.36 -13.76
CA GLY A 29 9.17 -10.54 -13.88
C GLY A 29 9.76 -9.63 -14.98
N VAL A 30 9.14 -9.59 -16.16
CA VAL A 30 9.59 -8.72 -17.26
C VAL A 30 9.50 -7.24 -16.85
N LEU A 31 8.40 -6.83 -16.24
CA LEU A 31 8.23 -5.45 -15.76
C LEU A 31 9.30 -5.07 -14.72
N ILE A 32 9.64 -5.95 -13.78
CA ILE A 32 10.71 -5.68 -12.82
C ILE A 32 12.04 -5.41 -13.54
N VAL A 33 12.40 -6.26 -14.51
CA VAL A 33 13.65 -6.10 -15.29
C VAL A 33 13.67 -4.77 -16.04
N VAL A 34 12.57 -4.40 -16.70
CA VAL A 34 12.44 -3.14 -17.44
C VAL A 34 12.45 -1.93 -16.50
N TRP A 35 11.78 -2.03 -15.34
CA TRP A 35 11.65 -0.90 -14.41
C TRP A 35 12.94 -0.56 -13.66
N VAL A 36 13.83 -1.53 -13.44
CA VAL A 36 15.11 -1.27 -12.74
C VAL A 36 15.94 -0.18 -13.43
N PRO A 37 16.29 -0.26 -14.72
CA PRO A 37 17.05 0.80 -15.37
C PRO A 37 16.25 2.12 -15.49
N LEU A 38 14.93 2.06 -15.69
CA LEU A 38 14.09 3.28 -15.77
C LEU A 38 14.07 4.03 -14.43
N VAL A 39 13.85 3.32 -13.31
CA VAL A 39 13.84 3.92 -11.97
C VAL A 39 15.25 4.41 -11.60
N ALA A 40 16.30 3.67 -11.98
CA ALA A 40 17.68 4.10 -11.78
C ALA A 40 18.00 5.39 -12.53
N ALA A 41 17.59 5.50 -13.79
CA ALA A 41 17.77 6.72 -14.61
C ALA A 41 17.02 7.91 -13.99
N VAL A 42 15.73 7.75 -13.65
CA VAL A 42 14.96 8.80 -12.99
C VAL A 42 15.61 9.18 -11.66
N ARG A 43 16.04 8.21 -10.84
CA ARG A 43 16.69 8.47 -9.56
C ARG A 43 18.00 9.25 -9.75
N LEU A 44 18.80 8.95 -10.78
CA LEU A 44 20.04 9.64 -11.08
C LEU A 44 19.76 11.09 -11.50
N VAL A 45 18.87 11.28 -12.45
CA VAL A 45 18.53 12.61 -13.00
C VAL A 45 17.91 13.52 -11.93
N THR A 46 17.06 12.96 -11.06
CA THR A 46 16.35 13.75 -10.03
C THR A 46 17.13 13.89 -8.73
N ALA A 47 18.28 13.22 -8.58
CA ALA A 47 19.08 13.19 -7.34
C ALA A 47 19.38 14.57 -6.75
N PRO A 48 19.71 15.62 -7.53
CA PRO A 48 20.06 16.94 -6.98
C PRO A 48 18.89 17.66 -6.29
N PHE A 49 17.65 17.48 -6.79
CA PHE A 49 16.49 18.27 -6.36
C PHE A 49 15.35 17.44 -5.74
N ASP A 50 15.30 16.12 -5.95
CA ASP A 50 14.29 15.22 -5.34
C ASP A 50 14.89 14.37 -4.21
N LYS A 51 15.24 15.02 -3.09
CA LYS A 51 15.79 14.33 -1.91
C LYS A 51 14.82 13.33 -1.30
N GLY A 52 13.52 13.53 -1.45
CA GLY A 52 12.45 12.63 -1.02
C GLY A 52 12.27 11.40 -1.94
N ARG A 53 12.95 11.36 -3.09
CA ARG A 53 12.82 10.32 -4.11
C ARG A 53 11.38 10.13 -4.58
N TYR A 54 10.64 11.23 -4.68
CA TYR A 54 9.24 11.21 -5.08
C TYR A 54 9.09 10.65 -6.49
N ALA A 55 9.83 11.19 -7.45
CA ALA A 55 9.74 10.79 -8.85
C ALA A 55 10.11 9.31 -9.07
N ALA A 56 11.21 8.86 -8.46
CA ALA A 56 11.63 7.47 -8.54
C ALA A 56 10.61 6.52 -7.89
N GLY A 57 10.06 6.88 -6.74
CA GLY A 57 9.00 6.11 -6.08
C GLY A 57 7.73 6.08 -6.92
N TYR A 58 7.26 7.23 -7.40
CA TYR A 58 6.07 7.31 -8.23
C TYR A 58 6.17 6.44 -9.49
N LEU A 59 7.32 6.49 -10.19
CA LEU A 59 7.57 5.61 -11.33
C LEU A 59 7.54 4.13 -10.92
N PHE A 60 8.15 3.78 -9.78
CA PHE A 60 8.11 2.40 -9.29
C PHE A 60 6.67 1.91 -9.06
N ARG A 61 5.78 2.74 -8.48
CA ARG A 61 4.36 2.37 -8.28
C ARG A 61 3.65 2.11 -9.62
N LYS A 62 4.03 2.79 -10.70
CA LYS A 62 3.44 2.58 -12.05
C LYS A 62 3.72 1.20 -12.63
N LEU A 63 4.77 0.50 -12.20
CA LEU A 63 4.98 -0.91 -12.51
C LEU A 63 3.74 -1.75 -12.16
N THR A 64 3.20 -1.56 -10.95
CA THR A 64 2.06 -2.34 -10.48
C THR A 64 0.77 -1.99 -11.22
N VAL A 65 0.61 -0.74 -11.65
CA VAL A 65 -0.51 -0.28 -12.48
C VAL A 65 -0.48 -0.97 -13.85
N VAL A 66 0.70 -0.97 -14.51
CA VAL A 66 0.87 -1.65 -15.80
C VAL A 66 0.67 -3.16 -15.66
N HIS A 67 1.21 -3.77 -14.59
CA HIS A 67 0.98 -5.18 -14.30
C HIS A 67 -0.51 -5.50 -14.16
N GLN A 68 -1.27 -4.67 -13.46
CA GLN A 68 -2.71 -4.89 -13.29
C GLN A 68 -3.46 -4.79 -14.63
N TRP A 69 -3.12 -3.86 -15.51
CA TRP A 69 -3.73 -3.75 -16.83
C TRP A 69 -3.49 -4.99 -17.71
N LEU A 70 -2.34 -5.62 -17.54
CA LEU A 70 -1.98 -6.85 -18.27
C LEU A 70 -2.46 -8.13 -17.58
N ASN A 71 -3.07 -8.02 -16.38
CA ASN A 71 -3.59 -9.14 -15.62
C ASN A 71 -5.12 -9.19 -15.66
N PRO A 72 -5.73 -10.07 -16.48
CA PRO A 72 -7.18 -10.13 -16.64
C PRO A 72 -7.93 -10.66 -15.40
N LEU A 73 -7.19 -11.25 -14.43
CA LEU A 73 -7.79 -11.73 -13.18
C LEU A 73 -8.23 -10.61 -12.26
N TRP A 74 -7.65 -9.38 -12.39
CA TRP A 74 -7.90 -8.29 -11.47
C TRP A 74 -8.56 -7.09 -12.12
N ARG A 75 -9.50 -6.49 -11.39
CA ARG A 75 -10.05 -5.18 -11.68
C ARG A 75 -9.93 -4.31 -10.45
N PHE A 76 -9.20 -3.22 -10.56
CA PHE A 76 -8.95 -2.30 -9.46
C PHE A 76 -9.65 -0.98 -9.69
N LYS A 77 -10.22 -0.44 -8.62
CA LYS A 77 -10.93 0.84 -8.60
C LYS A 77 -10.39 1.70 -7.45
N THR A 78 -10.30 2.98 -7.71
CA THR A 78 -10.02 3.99 -6.69
C THR A 78 -11.23 4.90 -6.53
N SER A 79 -11.58 5.28 -5.30
CA SER A 79 -12.72 6.16 -5.00
C SER A 79 -12.46 7.01 -3.76
N GLY A 80 -13.43 7.81 -3.36
CA GLY A 80 -13.38 8.66 -2.18
C GLY A 80 -12.80 10.04 -2.48
N VAL A 81 -12.13 10.60 -1.49
CA VAL A 81 -11.63 11.99 -1.52
C VAL A 81 -10.45 12.12 -2.49
N LYS A 82 -10.45 13.22 -3.23
CA LYS A 82 -9.30 13.59 -4.09
C LYS A 82 -8.35 14.48 -3.31
N ILE A 83 -7.11 14.06 -3.17
CA ILE A 83 -6.07 14.87 -2.54
C ILE A 83 -5.62 15.95 -3.52
N GLY A 84 -5.82 17.22 -3.11
CA GLY A 84 -5.55 18.39 -3.97
C GLY A 84 -4.05 18.61 -4.22
N ASP A 85 -3.22 18.47 -3.18
CA ASP A 85 -1.76 18.59 -3.29
C ASP A 85 -1.09 17.24 -3.04
N PRO A 86 -0.54 16.59 -4.08
CA PRO A 86 0.14 15.31 -3.96
C PRO A 86 1.49 15.39 -3.21
N ARG A 87 1.99 16.61 -2.95
CA ARG A 87 3.23 16.86 -2.19
C ARG A 87 2.98 17.25 -0.74
N ARG A 88 1.73 17.51 -0.33
CA ARG A 88 1.40 17.62 1.09
C ARG A 88 1.64 16.26 1.74
N PRO A 89 2.48 16.17 2.79
CA PRO A 89 2.78 14.90 3.42
C PRO A 89 1.60 14.42 4.28
N TYR A 90 1.37 13.12 4.26
CA TYR A 90 0.37 12.44 5.08
C TYR A 90 0.93 11.16 5.67
N ILE A 91 0.40 10.77 6.83
CA ILE A 91 0.55 9.41 7.33
C ILE A 91 -0.65 8.62 6.86
N VAL A 92 -0.42 7.76 5.87
CA VAL A 92 -1.48 6.97 5.25
C VAL A 92 -1.59 5.65 5.98
N VAL A 93 -2.80 5.29 6.42
CA VAL A 93 -3.06 4.03 7.11
C VAL A 93 -4.21 3.29 6.44
N ALA A 94 -4.15 1.95 6.43
CA ALA A 94 -5.18 1.11 5.83
C ALA A 94 -5.35 -0.20 6.59
N ASN A 95 -6.50 -0.84 6.44
CA ASN A 95 -6.66 -2.26 6.72
C ASN A 95 -5.81 -3.10 5.76
N HIS A 96 -5.44 -4.33 6.13
CA HIS A 96 -4.52 -5.15 5.36
C HIS A 96 -5.05 -6.56 5.14
N GLN A 97 -5.49 -6.89 3.93
CA GLN A 97 -6.12 -8.17 3.58
C GLN A 97 -5.21 -9.08 2.74
N SER A 98 -4.36 -8.49 1.88
CA SER A 98 -3.59 -9.27 0.90
C SER A 98 -2.24 -8.61 0.60
N PHE A 99 -1.31 -9.38 0.02
CA PHE A 99 -0.13 -8.80 -0.64
C PHE A 99 -0.52 -7.84 -1.78
N VAL A 100 -1.67 -8.08 -2.39
CA VAL A 100 -2.19 -7.30 -3.51
C VAL A 100 -2.66 -5.90 -3.10
N ASP A 101 -2.87 -5.64 -1.81
CA ASP A 101 -3.23 -4.31 -1.29
C ASP A 101 -2.23 -3.23 -1.74
N MET A 102 -0.94 -3.57 -1.73
CA MET A 102 0.11 -2.66 -2.16
C MET A 102 -0.02 -2.30 -3.65
N LEU A 103 -0.44 -3.27 -4.48
CA LEU A 103 -0.64 -3.05 -5.90
C LEU A 103 -1.86 -2.15 -6.15
N LEU A 104 -2.92 -2.38 -5.40
CA LEU A 104 -4.16 -1.59 -5.48
C LEU A 104 -3.91 -0.14 -5.05
N ILE A 105 -3.28 0.10 -3.89
CA ILE A 105 -2.96 1.45 -3.40
C ILE A 105 -2.05 2.21 -4.38
N SER A 106 -1.17 1.52 -5.10
CA SER A 106 -0.27 2.13 -6.09
C SER A 106 -1.00 2.77 -7.29
N HIS A 107 -2.33 2.58 -7.42
CA HIS A 107 -3.17 3.28 -8.41
C HIS A 107 -3.52 4.71 -7.97
N LEU A 108 -3.33 5.04 -6.70
CA LEU A 108 -3.55 6.40 -6.23
C LEU A 108 -2.60 7.39 -6.91
N PRO A 109 -3.03 8.64 -7.15
CA PRO A 109 -2.29 9.60 -7.97
C PRO A 109 -1.13 10.31 -7.25
N TRP A 110 -0.77 9.88 -6.05
CA TRP A 110 0.38 10.45 -5.30
C TRP A 110 1.32 9.37 -4.80
N GLU A 111 2.57 9.75 -4.54
CA GLU A 111 3.61 8.86 -4.03
C GLU A 111 3.59 8.82 -2.51
N MET A 112 3.85 7.62 -1.98
CA MET A 112 4.07 7.39 -0.56
C MET A 112 5.17 6.36 -0.34
N LYS A 113 5.95 6.50 0.72
CA LYS A 113 6.99 5.55 1.09
C LYS A 113 6.41 4.46 1.96
N TRP A 114 6.71 3.23 1.62
CA TRP A 114 6.13 2.06 2.27
C TRP A 114 7.00 1.61 3.43
N LEU A 115 6.38 1.44 4.59
CA LEU A 115 6.99 0.74 5.71
C LEU A 115 6.85 -0.77 5.48
N SER A 116 7.94 -1.41 5.06
CA SER A 116 7.92 -2.78 4.56
C SER A 116 8.87 -3.70 5.33
N LYS A 117 8.53 -4.99 5.39
CA LYS A 117 9.37 -6.02 6.03
C LYS A 117 10.73 -6.09 5.33
N GLU A 118 11.82 -6.13 6.09
CA GLU A 118 13.21 -6.20 5.58
C GLU A 118 13.40 -7.32 4.54
N ALA A 119 12.72 -8.45 4.70
CA ALA A 119 12.85 -9.57 3.77
C ALA A 119 12.57 -9.19 2.30
N PHE A 120 11.68 -8.22 2.04
CA PHE A 120 11.40 -7.76 0.68
C PHE A 120 12.58 -7.03 0.04
N PHE A 121 13.40 -6.35 0.84
CA PHE A 121 14.60 -5.67 0.36
C PHE A 121 15.74 -6.63 -0.02
N LYS A 122 15.63 -7.91 0.34
CA LYS A 122 16.62 -8.96 0.00
C LYS A 122 16.34 -9.60 -1.36
N TYR A 123 15.12 -9.43 -1.92
CA TYR A 123 14.82 -9.96 -3.25
C TYR A 123 15.63 -9.23 -4.32
N PRO A 124 16.28 -9.94 -5.25
CA PRO A 124 16.96 -9.34 -6.39
C PRO A 124 16.01 -8.44 -7.18
N LEU A 125 16.53 -7.38 -7.77
CA LEU A 125 15.82 -6.39 -8.58
C LEU A 125 14.69 -5.68 -7.81
N ALA A 126 13.70 -6.40 -7.26
CA ALA A 126 12.60 -5.81 -6.48
C ALA A 126 13.12 -5.04 -5.25
N GLY A 127 14.07 -5.61 -4.50
CA GLY A 127 14.71 -4.90 -3.38
C GLY A 127 15.54 -3.69 -3.83
N TRP A 128 16.10 -3.71 -5.05
CA TRP A 128 16.78 -2.54 -5.62
C TRP A 128 15.78 -1.43 -5.94
N LEU A 129 14.64 -1.77 -6.56
CA LEU A 129 13.55 -0.82 -6.82
C LEU A 129 13.06 -0.16 -5.52
N MET A 130 12.82 -0.95 -4.47
CA MET A 130 12.40 -0.43 -3.16
C MET A 130 13.44 0.54 -2.56
N ARG A 131 14.76 0.20 -2.64
CA ARG A 131 15.82 1.07 -2.16
C ARG A 131 15.92 2.36 -2.98
N MET A 132 15.84 2.28 -4.31
CA MET A 132 15.87 3.45 -5.20
C MET A 132 14.64 4.34 -4.97
N ALA A 133 13.47 3.75 -4.78
CA ALA A 133 12.24 4.45 -4.42
C ALA A 133 12.30 5.10 -3.03
N GLY A 134 13.17 4.64 -2.14
CA GLY A 134 13.31 5.18 -0.78
C GLY A 134 12.29 4.62 0.21
N ASP A 135 11.76 3.44 -0.06
CA ASP A 135 10.92 2.69 0.88
C ASP A 135 11.69 2.36 2.17
N ILE A 136 10.96 2.15 3.25
CA ILE A 136 11.49 2.07 4.60
C ILE A 136 11.45 0.62 5.07
N LYS A 137 12.60 0.08 5.47
CA LYS A 137 12.70 -1.30 5.96
C LYS A 137 12.37 -1.38 7.45
N LEU A 138 11.69 -2.45 7.85
CA LEU A 138 11.37 -2.75 9.24
C LEU A 138 11.67 -4.23 9.56
N ILE A 139 12.43 -4.46 10.62
CA ILE A 139 12.57 -5.78 11.24
C ILE A 139 11.61 -5.82 12.43
N ARG A 140 10.55 -6.61 12.30
CA ARG A 140 9.52 -6.74 13.34
C ARG A 140 10.13 -7.37 14.60
N GLY A 141 9.71 -6.87 15.76
CA GLY A 141 10.16 -7.37 17.06
C GLY A 141 11.54 -6.87 17.51
N LYS A 142 12.27 -6.11 16.69
CA LYS A 142 13.53 -5.48 17.05
C LYS A 142 13.32 -3.99 17.34
N ARG A 143 13.49 -3.57 18.60
CA ARG A 143 13.25 -2.19 19.07
C ARG A 143 14.05 -1.17 18.26
N ASP A 144 15.36 -1.40 18.09
CA ASP A 144 16.23 -0.48 17.34
C ASP A 144 15.79 -0.30 15.89
N SER A 145 15.31 -1.39 15.26
CA SER A 145 14.78 -1.31 13.90
C SER A 145 13.46 -0.55 13.83
N ILE A 146 12.64 -0.60 14.86
CA ILE A 146 11.39 0.16 14.94
C ILE A 146 11.73 1.64 15.08
N VAL A 147 12.66 2.01 15.95
CA VAL A 147 13.11 3.40 16.12
C VAL A 147 13.68 3.94 14.81
N ALA A 148 14.64 3.24 14.21
CA ALA A 148 15.24 3.64 12.93
C ALA A 148 14.21 3.78 11.80
N ALA A 149 13.18 2.92 11.77
CA ALA A 149 12.10 3.01 10.79
C ALA A 149 11.21 4.23 11.02
N MET A 150 10.92 4.59 12.28
CA MET A 150 10.15 5.81 12.60
C MET A 150 10.93 7.06 12.25
N ASP A 151 12.23 7.11 12.53
CA ASP A 151 13.11 8.23 12.14
C ASP A 151 13.18 8.36 10.61
N ALA A 152 13.26 7.25 9.90
CA ALA A 152 13.17 7.25 8.44
C ALA A 152 11.81 7.74 7.93
N CYS A 153 10.71 7.43 8.62
CA CYS A 153 9.39 7.98 8.29
C CYS A 153 9.38 9.51 8.47
N LYS A 154 9.88 10.03 9.60
CA LYS A 154 10.00 11.48 9.86
C LYS A 154 10.83 12.16 8.77
N ASP A 155 11.96 11.56 8.36
CA ASP A 155 12.79 12.07 7.27
C ASP A 155 12.05 12.15 5.93
N ARG A 156 11.18 11.18 5.62
CA ARG A 156 10.38 11.21 4.38
C ARG A 156 9.28 12.27 4.43
N LEU A 157 8.60 12.39 5.56
CA LEU A 157 7.57 13.40 5.79
C LEU A 157 8.14 14.82 5.72
N SER A 158 9.33 15.09 6.30
CA SER A 158 10.02 16.38 6.19
C SER A 158 10.45 16.74 4.77
N LYS A 159 10.55 15.76 3.87
CA LYS A 159 10.84 15.92 2.44
C LYS A 159 9.57 15.96 1.58
N HIS A 160 8.43 16.25 2.17
CA HIS A 160 7.13 16.35 1.51
C HIS A 160 6.75 15.08 0.73
N VAL A 161 6.95 13.92 1.34
CA VAL A 161 6.50 12.63 0.82
C VAL A 161 5.76 11.88 1.91
N SER A 162 4.55 11.44 1.60
CA SER A 162 3.72 10.65 2.51
C SER A 162 4.37 9.32 2.87
N VAL A 163 3.96 8.73 3.99
CA VAL A 163 4.35 7.38 4.38
C VAL A 163 3.13 6.49 4.51
N MET A 164 3.23 5.25 4.02
CA MET A 164 2.18 4.23 4.10
C MET A 164 2.51 3.20 5.16
N ILE A 165 1.61 3.01 6.11
CA ILE A 165 1.75 2.08 7.23
C ILE A 165 0.48 1.24 7.34
N PHE A 166 0.63 -0.09 7.37
CA PHE A 166 -0.44 -1.00 7.77
C PHE A 166 -0.39 -1.19 9.28
N PRO A 167 -1.27 -0.54 10.07
CA PRO A 167 -1.14 -0.51 11.53
C PRO A 167 -1.47 -1.85 12.19
N GLU A 168 -2.17 -2.76 11.51
CA GLU A 168 -2.37 -4.14 11.96
C GLU A 168 -1.02 -4.90 12.10
N GLY A 169 -0.04 -4.54 11.28
CA GLY A 169 1.29 -5.15 11.24
C GLY A 169 1.32 -6.56 10.65
N THR A 170 0.20 -7.13 10.26
CA THR A 170 0.06 -8.41 9.54
C THR A 170 -1.19 -8.37 8.68
N ARG A 171 -1.30 -9.27 7.71
CA ARG A 171 -2.51 -9.43 6.89
C ARG A 171 -3.60 -10.10 7.72
N SER A 172 -4.83 -9.60 7.60
CA SER A 172 -6.04 -10.26 8.07
C SER A 172 -6.24 -11.59 7.34
N THR A 173 -6.72 -12.60 8.04
CA THR A 173 -7.03 -13.92 7.48
C THR A 173 -8.52 -14.13 7.24
N ASP A 174 -9.35 -13.32 7.88
CA ASP A 174 -10.81 -13.34 7.82
C ASP A 174 -11.41 -12.16 7.03
N GLY A 175 -10.54 -11.21 6.60
CA GLY A 175 -10.95 -10.01 5.89
C GLY A 175 -11.47 -8.89 6.78
N GLU A 176 -11.47 -9.07 8.11
CA GLU A 176 -11.90 -8.05 9.06
C GLU A 176 -10.77 -7.12 9.48
N VAL A 177 -11.13 -5.95 10.01
CA VAL A 177 -10.18 -4.96 10.52
C VAL A 177 -9.76 -5.31 11.93
N HIS A 178 -8.54 -5.78 12.10
CA HIS A 178 -8.00 -6.17 13.40
C HIS A 178 -7.49 -4.98 14.23
N LYS A 179 -6.95 -5.28 15.40
CA LYS A 179 -6.39 -4.28 16.32
C LYS A 179 -5.21 -3.54 15.68
N PHE A 180 -5.20 -2.22 15.77
CA PHE A 180 -4.13 -1.37 15.29
C PHE A 180 -3.03 -1.21 16.35
N LYS A 181 -1.78 -1.06 15.91
CA LYS A 181 -0.62 -0.73 16.71
C LYS A 181 -0.42 0.79 16.75
N ASP A 182 0.15 1.30 17.82
CA ASP A 182 0.28 2.73 18.09
C ASP A 182 1.25 3.47 17.17
N GLY A 183 2.18 2.79 16.50
CA GLY A 183 3.33 3.41 15.84
C GLY A 183 2.98 4.53 14.83
N ALA A 184 1.96 4.32 13.98
CA ALA A 184 1.52 5.32 13.01
C ALA A 184 0.88 6.54 13.69
N PHE A 185 0.14 6.32 14.76
CA PHE A 185 -0.60 7.37 15.51
C PHE A 185 0.36 8.21 16.36
N ARG A 186 1.35 7.58 16.99
CA ARG A 186 2.46 8.30 17.66
C ARG A 186 3.21 9.16 16.66
N LEU A 187 3.57 8.62 15.50
CA LEU A 187 4.25 9.37 14.45
C LEU A 187 3.42 10.59 14.00
N ALA A 188 2.10 10.44 13.86
CA ALA A 188 1.19 11.49 13.46
C ALA A 188 1.15 12.64 14.49
N ILE A 189 1.02 12.30 15.76
CA ILE A 189 0.99 13.29 16.85
C ILE A 189 2.37 13.97 17.01
N GLU A 190 3.47 13.21 17.00
CA GLU A 190 4.83 13.74 17.12
C GLU A 190 5.19 14.72 15.99
N THR A 191 4.66 14.49 14.79
CA THR A 191 4.97 15.32 13.61
C THR A 191 3.91 16.37 13.32
N GLY A 192 2.72 16.32 13.95
CA GLY A 192 1.56 17.15 13.63
C GLY A 192 1.02 16.92 12.22
N ILE A 193 1.40 15.81 11.57
CA ILE A 193 1.01 15.51 10.18
C ILE A 193 -0.30 14.73 10.17
N PRO A 194 -1.28 15.13 9.35
CA PRO A 194 -2.58 14.48 9.33
C PRO A 194 -2.52 13.03 8.83
N ILE A 195 -3.48 12.24 9.31
CA ILE A 195 -3.67 10.85 8.89
C ILE A 195 -4.67 10.81 7.74
N ILE A 196 -4.34 10.09 6.66
CA ILE A 196 -5.34 9.67 5.65
C ILE A 196 -5.68 8.21 5.87
N PRO A 197 -6.91 7.89 6.28
CA PRO A 197 -7.40 6.53 6.28
C PRO A 197 -7.72 6.08 4.85
N LEU A 198 -7.27 4.88 4.49
CA LEU A 198 -7.68 4.15 3.29
C LEU A 198 -8.47 2.92 3.70
N VAL A 199 -9.50 2.60 2.93
CA VAL A 199 -10.26 1.36 3.09
C VAL A 199 -10.05 0.48 1.87
N LEU A 200 -9.63 -0.76 2.12
CA LEU A 200 -9.39 -1.76 1.08
C LEU A 200 -10.44 -2.85 1.17
N ASP A 201 -11.10 -3.14 0.05
CA ASP A 201 -11.99 -4.29 -0.07
C ASP A 201 -11.73 -5.06 -1.36
N GLY A 202 -12.00 -6.37 -1.35
CA GLY A 202 -11.94 -7.25 -2.51
C GLY A 202 -10.55 -7.78 -2.88
N THR A 203 -9.49 -7.46 -2.15
CA THR A 203 -8.13 -7.97 -2.42
C THR A 203 -7.87 -9.35 -1.82
N HIS A 204 -8.64 -9.77 -0.80
CA HIS A 204 -8.45 -11.05 -0.11
C HIS A 204 -8.42 -12.26 -1.07
N PRO A 205 -9.34 -12.41 -2.06
CA PRO A 205 -9.31 -13.52 -3.00
C PRO A 205 -8.21 -13.42 -4.07
N ALA A 206 -7.53 -12.26 -4.21
CA ALA A 206 -6.57 -12.05 -5.29
C ALA A 206 -5.30 -12.89 -5.14
N LEU A 207 -4.84 -13.13 -3.91
CA LEU A 207 -3.69 -14.00 -3.63
C LEU A 207 -3.78 -14.55 -2.21
N HIS A 208 -4.16 -15.82 -2.09
CA HIS A 208 -4.19 -16.51 -0.80
C HIS A 208 -2.79 -16.80 -0.27
N LYS A 209 -2.65 -16.81 1.04
CA LYS A 209 -1.40 -17.16 1.71
C LYS A 209 -1.03 -18.61 1.39
N GLY A 210 0.15 -18.81 0.81
CA GLY A 210 0.65 -20.15 0.46
C GLY A 210 0.23 -20.67 -0.93
N ASP A 211 -0.69 -20.00 -1.63
CA ASP A 211 -0.96 -20.29 -3.05
C ASP A 211 -0.17 -19.32 -3.94
N TRP A 212 0.47 -19.81 -4.99
CA TRP A 212 1.16 -19.00 -5.98
C TRP A 212 0.22 -18.53 -7.11
N ARG A 213 -0.96 -19.16 -7.21
CA ARG A 213 -1.94 -18.85 -8.24
C ARG A 213 -2.79 -17.66 -7.83
N PHE A 214 -2.87 -16.69 -8.71
CA PHE A 214 -3.75 -15.54 -8.51
C PHE A 214 -5.21 -15.92 -8.61
N GLY A 215 -6.04 -15.36 -7.74
CA GLY A 215 -7.50 -15.48 -7.79
C GLY A 215 -8.14 -14.34 -8.57
N VAL A 216 -9.39 -14.52 -8.96
CA VAL A 216 -10.21 -13.47 -9.57
C VAL A 216 -10.61 -12.47 -8.49
N ALA A 217 -10.29 -11.19 -8.70
CA ALA A 217 -10.61 -10.14 -7.76
C ALA A 217 -11.10 -8.87 -8.46
N ASP A 218 -12.18 -8.33 -7.93
CA ASP A 218 -12.63 -6.97 -8.16
C ASP A 218 -12.42 -6.24 -6.84
N ALA A 219 -11.49 -5.30 -6.81
CA ALA A 219 -11.04 -4.66 -5.57
C ALA A 219 -11.10 -3.13 -5.67
N GLU A 220 -11.40 -2.50 -4.54
CA GLU A 220 -11.48 -1.05 -4.43
C GLU A 220 -10.62 -0.55 -3.29
N VAL A 221 -9.92 0.57 -3.52
CA VAL A 221 -9.36 1.43 -2.47
C VAL A 221 -10.17 2.71 -2.39
N ARG A 222 -10.67 3.00 -1.21
CA ARG A 222 -11.39 4.25 -0.93
C ARG A 222 -10.57 5.14 -0.02
N VAL A 223 -10.36 6.37 -0.47
CA VAL A 223 -9.65 7.42 0.28
C VAL A 223 -10.68 8.15 1.14
N LEU A 224 -10.45 8.22 2.45
CA LEU A 224 -11.31 8.97 3.36
C LEU A 224 -10.75 10.36 3.66
N GLU A 225 -11.55 11.21 4.30
CA GLU A 225 -11.14 12.54 4.70
C GLU A 225 -9.92 12.49 5.64
N PRO A 226 -8.96 13.40 5.46
CA PRO A 226 -7.84 13.52 6.36
C PRO A 226 -8.29 13.82 7.79
N ILE A 227 -7.63 13.22 8.75
CA ILE A 227 -7.83 13.44 10.18
C ILE A 227 -6.66 14.27 10.68
N GLU A 228 -6.93 15.50 11.06
CA GLU A 228 -5.91 16.41 11.60
C GLU A 228 -5.44 15.93 12.98
N THR A 229 -4.14 16.13 13.25
CA THR A 229 -3.49 15.72 14.49
C THR A 229 -2.86 16.88 15.26
N ALA A 230 -2.95 18.08 14.70
CA ALA A 230 -2.48 19.29 15.37
C ALA A 230 -3.23 19.49 16.69
N GLY A 231 -2.50 19.78 17.77
CA GLY A 231 -3.05 19.97 19.10
C GLY A 231 -3.30 18.69 19.91
N LEU A 232 -3.14 17.51 19.31
CA LEU A 232 -3.16 16.25 20.04
C LEU A 232 -1.85 16.01 20.78
N THR A 233 -1.92 15.29 21.90
CA THR A 233 -0.79 14.93 22.76
C THR A 233 -0.54 13.42 22.75
N MET A 234 0.54 12.97 23.37
CA MET A 234 0.84 11.53 23.46
C MET A 234 -0.20 10.74 24.27
N ASP A 235 -1.00 11.39 25.08
CA ASP A 235 -2.10 10.76 25.82
C ASP A 235 -3.27 10.41 24.88
N ASP A 236 -3.37 11.09 23.73
CA ASP A 236 -4.42 10.90 22.73
C ASP A 236 -4.13 9.77 21.74
N VAL A 237 -2.96 9.12 21.83
CA VAL A 237 -2.54 8.06 20.86
C VAL A 237 -3.57 6.93 20.77
N SER A 238 -4.07 6.44 21.89
CA SER A 238 -5.03 5.33 21.91
C SER A 238 -6.40 5.75 21.39
N SER A 239 -6.89 6.93 21.75
CA SER A 239 -8.18 7.43 21.26
C SER A 239 -8.14 7.70 19.75
N LEU A 240 -7.07 8.31 19.24
CA LEU A 240 -6.86 8.52 17.80
C LEU A 240 -6.79 7.19 17.05
N ARG A 241 -6.02 6.22 17.54
CA ARG A 241 -5.90 4.88 16.96
C ARG A 241 -7.25 4.20 16.85
N ASP A 242 -8.02 4.17 17.94
CA ASP A 242 -9.29 3.47 18.00
C ASP A 242 -10.34 4.18 17.14
N ARG A 243 -10.36 5.52 17.12
CA ARG A 243 -11.19 6.31 16.23
C ARG A 243 -10.92 6.00 14.76
N VAL A 244 -9.65 6.01 14.33
CA VAL A 244 -9.27 5.73 12.94
C VAL A 244 -9.62 4.29 12.56
N ARG A 245 -9.39 3.33 13.47
CA ARG A 245 -9.78 1.95 13.25
C ARG A 245 -11.29 1.79 13.05
N THR A 246 -12.10 2.43 13.89
CA THR A 246 -13.56 2.41 13.79
C THR A 246 -14.02 3.00 12.46
N ILE A 247 -13.50 4.15 12.05
CA ILE A 247 -13.82 4.78 10.75
C ILE A 247 -13.52 3.82 9.58
N ILE A 248 -12.37 3.14 9.60
CA ILE A 248 -12.02 2.18 8.54
C ILE A 248 -12.93 0.95 8.57
N ALA A 249 -13.28 0.45 9.75
CA ALA A 249 -14.15 -0.72 9.89
C ALA A 249 -15.58 -0.43 9.44
N ASP A 250 -16.14 0.70 9.83
CA ASP A 250 -17.50 1.12 9.48
C ASP A 250 -17.61 1.36 7.97
N GLU A 251 -16.62 2.02 7.39
CA GLU A 251 -16.60 2.26 5.95
C GLU A 251 -16.43 0.95 5.16
N LEU A 252 -15.61 0.00 5.63
CA LEU A 252 -15.49 -1.33 5.03
C LEU A 252 -16.83 -2.07 5.05
N ALA A 253 -17.56 -2.01 6.17
CA ALA A 253 -18.89 -2.59 6.27
C ALA A 253 -19.87 -1.94 5.29
N SER A 254 -19.84 -0.62 5.16
CA SER A 254 -20.63 0.15 4.19
C SER A 254 -20.33 -0.25 2.74
N MET A 255 -19.04 -0.37 2.37
CA MET A 255 -18.62 -0.79 1.03
C MET A 255 -19.15 -2.18 0.68
N ARG A 256 -19.13 -3.11 1.64
CA ARG A 256 -19.62 -4.47 1.47
C ARG A 256 -21.13 -4.56 1.36
N ALA A 257 -21.85 -3.73 2.12
CA ALA A 257 -23.31 -3.67 2.05
C ALA A 257 -23.82 -3.10 0.71
N ALA A 258 -23.01 -2.25 0.05
CA ALA A 258 -23.34 -1.62 -1.24
C ALA A 258 -22.89 -2.46 -2.46
N ALA A 259 -22.26 -3.61 -2.28
CA ALA A 259 -21.67 -4.46 -3.34
C ALA A 259 -22.61 -5.54 -3.84
#